data_b8978bf3a62cc4225d19a98c7738e3dc
#
_entry.id   b8978bf3a62cc4225d19a98c7738e3dc
#
_cell.length_a   1.000
_cell.length_b   1.000
_cell.length_c   1.000
_cell.angle_alpha   90.00
_cell.angle_beta   90.00
_cell.angle_gamma   90.00
#
_symmetry.space_group_name_H-M   'P 1'
#
loop_
_entity.id
_entity.type
_entity.pdbx_description
1 polymer ?
#
loop_
_entity_poly.entity_id
_entity_poly.type
_entity_poly.pdbx_seq_one_letter_code
_entity_poly.pdbx_strand_id
1 'polypeptide(L)'
;GLGDVYKRQVFEIRDDFYLKGQPFKILSGAIHYFRIDPADWYHSLFNLKALGFNTVETYVPWNVHEPRKGQFDFSGRLDLERFIQTAQSLGLYMIVRPSPFICAEWEFGGLPAWLLEEDMRIRSSDPAFIEAVDRYYDRLLGLLTPYQVDQGGPILMMQVENEYGSYGEDKAYLRAIRDLMKGKGVTCPLFTSDGPWRATLRAGTLIEEDLFVTGNFGSKAAYNFGQMKEFFDEYGKKWPLMCMEFWDGWFTRWKEPVIQRE
;
A
#
# COMPACT_ATOMS: atom_id res chain seq x y z
N GLY A 1 -33.17 10.17 22.37
CA GLY A 1 -31.85 10.25 21.85
C GLY A 1 -31.19 8.89 21.91
N LEU A 2 -31.22 8.13 20.84
CA LEU A 2 -30.40 6.93 20.72
C LEU A 2 -29.03 7.41 20.26
N GLY A 3 -28.05 7.27 21.14
CA GLY A 3 -26.68 7.65 20.85
C GLY A 3 -26.14 6.91 19.63
N ASP A 4 -25.45 7.65 18.77
CA ASP A 4 -24.61 7.12 17.72
C ASP A 4 -23.64 6.13 18.36
N VAL A 5 -23.92 4.86 18.15
CA VAL A 5 -22.95 3.80 18.40
C VAL A 5 -21.90 4.00 17.31
N TYR A 6 -20.86 4.75 17.59
CA TYR A 6 -19.64 4.76 16.79
C TYR A 6 -19.23 3.30 16.61
N LYS A 7 -19.44 2.76 15.41
CA LYS A 7 -18.87 1.46 15.07
C LYS A 7 -17.37 1.61 15.17
N ARG A 8 -16.81 1.16 16.28
CA ARG A 8 -15.35 1.09 16.45
C ARG A 8 -14.80 0.31 15.28
N GLN A 9 -13.83 0.90 14.56
CA GLN A 9 -13.15 0.17 13.50
C GLN A 9 -12.50 -1.09 14.10
N VAL A 10 -12.50 -2.18 13.35
CA VAL A 10 -11.88 -3.44 13.80
C VAL A 10 -10.37 -3.29 13.93
N PHE A 11 -9.75 -2.55 13.00
CA PHE A 11 -8.35 -2.14 13.06
C PHE A 11 -8.27 -0.62 13.13
N GLU A 12 -7.53 -0.12 14.12
CA GLU A 12 -7.40 1.31 14.40
C GLU A 12 -5.92 1.72 14.47
N ILE A 13 -5.62 2.91 13.97
CA ILE A 13 -4.32 3.57 14.10
C ILE A 13 -4.53 4.80 14.99
N ARG A 14 -3.95 4.77 16.21
CA ARG A 14 -4.01 5.85 17.18
C ARG A 14 -2.61 6.24 17.60
N ASP A 15 -2.30 6.16 18.88
CA ASP A 15 -0.95 6.24 19.46
C ASP A 15 -0.14 4.94 19.25
N ASP A 16 -0.83 3.86 18.91
CA ASP A 16 -0.30 2.58 18.47
C ASP A 16 -1.32 1.92 17.52
N PHE A 17 -1.01 0.74 17.02
CA PHE A 17 -1.96 -0.09 16.27
C PHE A 17 -2.83 -0.90 17.23
N TYR A 18 -4.11 -0.97 16.90
CA TYR A 18 -5.09 -1.75 17.68
C TYR A 18 -5.93 -2.62 16.76
N LEU A 19 -6.10 -3.88 17.16
CA LEU A 19 -6.96 -4.84 16.48
C LEU A 19 -8.02 -5.33 17.46
N LYS A 20 -9.29 -5.13 17.12
CA LYS A 20 -10.43 -5.44 18.00
C LYS A 20 -10.29 -4.81 19.40
N GLY A 21 -9.73 -3.59 19.44
CA GLY A 21 -9.52 -2.82 20.66
C GLY A 21 -8.32 -3.26 21.52
N GLN A 22 -7.52 -4.23 21.07
CA GLN A 22 -6.31 -4.68 21.74
C GLN A 22 -5.07 -4.16 21.01
N PRO A 23 -3.98 -3.82 21.72
CA PRO A 23 -2.71 -3.48 21.08
C PRO A 23 -2.28 -4.57 20.11
N PHE A 24 -1.87 -4.18 18.93
CA PHE A 24 -1.48 -5.10 17.85
C PHE A 24 -0.19 -4.64 17.19
N LYS A 25 0.86 -5.43 17.31
CA LYS A 25 2.12 -5.15 16.63
C LYS A 25 2.13 -5.78 15.25
N ILE A 26 2.25 -4.95 14.22
CA ILE A 26 2.40 -5.44 12.85
C ILE A 26 3.83 -5.93 12.64
N LEU A 27 3.99 -7.21 12.30
CA LEU A 27 5.22 -7.81 11.81
C LEU A 27 4.93 -8.29 10.40
N SER A 28 5.31 -7.49 9.41
CA SER A 28 4.95 -7.70 8.01
C SER A 28 6.16 -8.04 7.15
N GLY A 29 5.97 -8.95 6.20
CA GLY A 29 6.90 -9.22 5.13
C GLY A 29 6.24 -9.05 3.77
N ALA A 30 7.02 -8.65 2.76
CA ALA A 30 6.54 -8.47 1.40
C ALA A 30 6.59 -9.77 0.61
N ILE A 31 5.45 -10.20 0.08
CA ILE A 31 5.34 -11.28 -0.90
C ILE A 31 4.41 -10.81 -2.02
N HIS A 32 4.98 -10.59 -3.20
CA HIS A 32 4.22 -10.11 -4.36
C HIS A 32 3.72 -11.29 -5.18
N TYR A 33 2.41 -11.57 -5.12
CA TYR A 33 1.77 -12.71 -5.78
C TYR A 33 2.11 -12.82 -7.27
N PHE A 34 2.23 -11.68 -7.97
CA PHE A 34 2.49 -11.64 -9.41
C PHE A 34 3.94 -12.03 -9.80
N ARG A 35 4.86 -12.14 -8.84
CA ARG A 35 6.26 -12.56 -9.01
C ARG A 35 6.51 -14.03 -8.70
N ILE A 36 5.53 -14.72 -8.12
CA ILE A 36 5.67 -16.10 -7.64
C ILE A 36 4.63 -16.96 -8.37
N ASP A 37 5.00 -18.18 -8.71
CA ASP A 37 4.05 -19.13 -9.29
C ASP A 37 2.92 -19.42 -8.27
N PRO A 38 1.65 -19.46 -8.70
CA PRO A 38 0.54 -19.78 -7.80
C PRO A 38 0.67 -21.09 -7.04
N ALA A 39 1.41 -22.05 -7.57
CA ALA A 39 1.70 -23.32 -6.89
C ALA A 39 2.56 -23.10 -5.63
N ASP A 40 3.37 -22.04 -5.58
CA ASP A 40 4.28 -21.73 -4.48
C ASP A 40 3.73 -20.69 -3.49
N TRP A 41 2.54 -20.12 -3.74
CA TRP A 41 1.96 -19.12 -2.84
C TRP A 41 1.77 -19.64 -1.42
N TYR A 42 1.17 -20.83 -1.28
CA TYR A 42 0.96 -21.43 0.05
C TYR A 42 2.29 -21.63 0.77
N HIS A 43 3.30 -22.19 0.11
CA HIS A 43 4.60 -22.45 0.71
C HIS A 43 5.30 -21.16 1.15
N SER A 44 5.29 -20.12 0.30
CA SER A 44 5.90 -18.83 0.59
C SER A 44 5.22 -18.13 1.79
N LEU A 45 3.89 -18.11 1.81
CA LEU A 45 3.10 -17.55 2.90
C LEU A 45 3.25 -18.35 4.20
N PHE A 46 3.31 -19.68 4.11
CA PHE A 46 3.56 -20.56 5.26
C PHE A 46 4.94 -20.27 5.88
N ASN A 47 5.98 -20.13 5.06
CA ASN A 47 7.31 -19.80 5.55
C ASN A 47 7.34 -18.43 6.24
N LEU A 48 6.68 -17.43 5.67
CA LEU A 48 6.53 -16.12 6.32
C LEU A 48 5.89 -16.28 7.71
N LYS A 49 4.79 -17.02 7.81
CA LYS A 49 4.12 -17.30 9.07
C LYS A 49 5.02 -18.06 10.05
N ALA A 50 5.74 -19.06 9.57
CA ALA A 50 6.64 -19.89 10.40
C ALA A 50 7.81 -19.08 10.97
N LEU A 51 8.25 -18.02 10.29
CA LEU A 51 9.25 -17.08 10.77
C LEU A 51 8.72 -16.10 11.83
N GLY A 52 7.43 -16.17 12.18
CA GLY A 52 6.83 -15.34 13.22
C GLY A 52 6.15 -14.06 12.72
N PHE A 53 6.06 -13.86 11.41
CA PHE A 53 5.30 -12.75 10.84
C PHE A 53 3.80 -12.98 11.02
N ASN A 54 3.06 -11.92 11.22
CA ASN A 54 1.59 -11.97 11.35
C ASN A 54 0.86 -11.28 10.18
N THR A 55 1.59 -10.62 9.32
CA THR A 55 1.06 -9.82 8.22
C THR A 55 1.90 -10.02 6.96
N VAL A 56 1.25 -10.08 5.82
CA VAL A 56 1.91 -10.05 4.51
C VAL A 56 1.47 -8.78 3.79
N GLU A 57 2.40 -8.11 3.12
CA GLU A 57 2.09 -7.01 2.22
C GLU A 57 2.26 -7.42 0.77
N THR A 58 1.45 -6.86 -0.12
CA THR A 58 1.63 -6.97 -1.57
C THR A 58 1.19 -5.71 -2.28
N TYR A 59 1.94 -5.37 -3.32
CA TYR A 59 1.49 -4.45 -4.36
C TYR A 59 0.49 -5.14 -5.30
N VAL A 60 -0.27 -4.32 -6.03
CA VAL A 60 -1.12 -4.76 -7.13
C VAL A 60 -0.73 -3.97 -8.38
N PRO A 61 -0.03 -4.56 -9.36
CA PRO A 61 0.38 -3.85 -10.56
C PRO A 61 -0.78 -3.72 -11.55
N TRP A 62 -1.16 -2.50 -11.89
CA TRP A 62 -2.27 -2.24 -12.82
C TRP A 62 -2.02 -2.81 -14.22
N ASN A 63 -0.80 -2.69 -14.74
CA ASN A 63 -0.45 -3.10 -16.11
C ASN A 63 -0.65 -4.59 -16.41
N VAL A 64 -0.55 -5.47 -15.39
CA VAL A 64 -0.81 -6.91 -15.61
C VAL A 64 -2.28 -7.24 -15.53
N HIS A 65 -3.05 -6.47 -14.76
CA HIS A 65 -4.50 -6.68 -14.61
C HIS A 65 -5.32 -6.01 -15.71
N GLU A 66 -4.80 -4.98 -16.36
CA GLU A 66 -5.40 -4.30 -17.51
C GLU A 66 -4.34 -4.04 -18.60
N PRO A 67 -3.78 -5.09 -19.22
CA PRO A 67 -2.73 -4.96 -20.22
C PRO A 67 -3.17 -4.20 -21.48
N ARG A 68 -4.48 -4.17 -21.73
CA ARG A 68 -5.13 -3.38 -22.77
C ARG A 68 -6.34 -2.70 -22.18
N LYS A 69 -6.59 -1.46 -22.56
CA LYS A 69 -7.71 -0.65 -22.05
C LYS A 69 -9.03 -1.43 -22.05
N GLY A 70 -9.63 -1.57 -20.88
CA GLY A 70 -10.90 -2.27 -20.67
C GLY A 70 -10.82 -3.80 -20.65
N GLN A 71 -9.64 -4.40 -20.82
CA GLN A 71 -9.45 -5.84 -20.77
C GLN A 71 -8.80 -6.24 -19.45
N PHE A 72 -9.60 -6.70 -18.51
CA PHE A 72 -9.14 -7.07 -17.17
C PHE A 72 -8.91 -8.57 -17.04
N ASP A 73 -7.82 -8.94 -16.34
CA ASP A 73 -7.52 -10.31 -15.96
C ASP A 73 -7.16 -10.41 -14.49
N PHE A 74 -7.90 -11.22 -13.75
CA PHE A 74 -7.68 -11.58 -12.35
C PHE A 74 -7.68 -13.10 -12.19
N SER A 75 -7.16 -13.83 -13.17
CA SER A 75 -7.17 -15.29 -13.18
C SER A 75 -5.76 -15.90 -13.19
N GLY A 76 -5.66 -17.19 -12.88
CA GLY A 76 -4.40 -17.93 -12.93
C GLY A 76 -3.31 -17.32 -12.06
N ARG A 77 -2.24 -16.83 -12.70
CA ARG A 77 -1.12 -16.16 -12.01
C ARG A 77 -1.49 -14.79 -11.41
N LEU A 78 -2.61 -14.23 -11.85
CA LEU A 78 -3.12 -12.94 -11.44
C LEU A 78 -4.34 -13.06 -10.50
N ASP A 79 -4.62 -14.26 -10.00
CA ASP A 79 -5.73 -14.54 -9.08
C ASP A 79 -5.43 -13.99 -7.67
N LEU A 80 -5.57 -12.67 -7.56
CA LEU A 80 -5.35 -11.95 -6.30
C LEU A 80 -6.29 -12.42 -5.19
N GLU A 81 -7.53 -12.76 -5.54
CA GLU A 81 -8.51 -13.26 -4.56
C GLU A 81 -8.04 -14.57 -3.92
N ARG A 82 -7.58 -15.52 -4.71
CA ARG A 82 -7.00 -16.77 -4.20
C ARG A 82 -5.77 -16.53 -3.34
N PHE A 83 -4.91 -15.56 -3.69
CA PHE A 83 -3.76 -15.20 -2.86
C PHE A 83 -4.20 -14.66 -1.49
N ILE A 84 -5.20 -13.76 -1.45
CA ILE A 84 -5.78 -13.24 -0.21
C ILE A 84 -6.37 -14.37 0.63
N GLN A 85 -7.16 -15.26 0.04
CA GLN A 85 -7.76 -16.40 0.72
C GLN A 85 -6.70 -17.35 1.27
N THR A 86 -5.60 -17.56 0.55
CA THR A 86 -4.48 -18.38 1.01
C THR A 86 -3.81 -17.76 2.23
N ALA A 87 -3.53 -16.45 2.21
CA ALA A 87 -2.98 -15.74 3.36
C ALA A 87 -3.93 -15.83 4.58
N GLN A 88 -5.22 -15.60 4.37
CA GLN A 88 -6.24 -15.70 5.42
C GLN A 88 -6.31 -17.10 6.02
N SER A 89 -6.25 -18.15 5.21
CA SER A 89 -6.29 -19.54 5.67
C SER A 89 -5.12 -19.91 6.58
N LEU A 90 -3.98 -19.24 6.41
CA LEU A 90 -2.80 -19.36 7.26
C LEU A 90 -2.83 -18.44 8.49
N GLY A 91 -3.90 -17.66 8.67
CA GLY A 91 -4.03 -16.70 9.77
C GLY A 91 -3.09 -15.50 9.65
N LEU A 92 -2.69 -15.14 8.42
CA LEU A 92 -1.97 -13.91 8.13
C LEU A 92 -2.96 -12.77 7.87
N TYR A 93 -2.70 -11.61 8.44
CA TYR A 93 -3.30 -10.35 8.00
C TYR A 93 -2.60 -9.84 6.73
N MET A 94 -3.19 -8.82 6.10
CA MET A 94 -2.65 -8.26 4.88
C MET A 94 -2.63 -6.75 4.89
N ILE A 95 -1.62 -6.18 4.24
CA ILE A 95 -1.58 -4.79 3.79
C ILE A 95 -1.56 -4.81 2.28
N VAL A 96 -2.52 -4.15 1.65
CA VAL A 96 -2.60 -4.08 0.19
C VAL A 96 -2.17 -2.69 -0.29
N ARG A 97 -1.31 -2.67 -1.28
CA ARG A 97 -0.78 -1.44 -1.87
C ARG A 97 -1.24 -1.35 -3.34
N PRO A 98 -2.51 -0.92 -3.55
CA PRO A 98 -3.16 -1.01 -4.87
C PRO A 98 -2.71 0.08 -5.85
N SER A 99 -2.10 1.14 -5.36
CA SER A 99 -1.54 2.26 -6.10
C SER A 99 -2.55 3.19 -6.81
N PRO A 100 -2.36 3.82 -7.98
CA PRO A 100 -2.09 3.27 -9.32
C PRO A 100 -0.63 3.03 -9.71
N PHE A 101 0.32 3.75 -9.15
CA PHE A 101 1.76 3.53 -9.36
C PHE A 101 2.35 2.76 -8.20
N ILE A 102 3.17 1.75 -8.45
CA ILE A 102 3.77 0.90 -7.40
C ILE A 102 5.28 1.00 -7.32
N CYS A 103 5.97 1.52 -8.33
CA CYS A 103 7.42 1.41 -8.47
C CYS A 103 7.89 -0.05 -8.49
N ALA A 104 8.32 -0.58 -7.37
CA ALA A 104 8.57 -2.00 -7.06
C ALA A 104 9.52 -2.70 -8.05
N GLU A 105 10.44 -1.96 -8.70
CA GLU A 105 11.26 -2.47 -9.80
C GLU A 105 10.40 -3.25 -10.81
N TRP A 106 9.21 -2.74 -11.11
CA TRP A 106 8.27 -3.29 -12.07
C TRP A 106 8.16 -2.39 -13.29
N GLU A 107 7.88 -3.00 -14.44
CA GLU A 107 7.79 -2.27 -15.71
C GLU A 107 6.84 -1.08 -15.60
N PHE A 108 7.32 0.09 -15.98
CA PHE A 108 6.62 1.37 -15.92
C PHE A 108 5.97 1.67 -14.56
N GLY A 109 6.57 1.16 -13.48
CA GLY A 109 6.04 1.29 -12.12
C GLY A 109 4.63 0.73 -11.95
N GLY A 110 4.25 -0.25 -12.76
CA GLY A 110 2.95 -0.90 -12.73
C GLY A 110 1.85 -0.18 -13.50
N LEU A 111 2.12 0.95 -14.13
CA LEU A 111 1.16 1.64 -14.98
C LEU A 111 1.01 0.92 -16.33
N PRO A 112 -0.20 0.80 -16.91
CA PRO A 112 -0.37 0.26 -18.24
C PRO A 112 0.21 1.18 -19.33
N ALA A 113 0.90 0.60 -20.31
CA ALA A 113 1.51 1.35 -21.40
C ALA A 113 0.48 2.10 -22.29
N TRP A 114 -0.75 1.58 -22.41
CA TRP A 114 -1.81 2.21 -23.19
C TRP A 114 -2.21 3.61 -22.66
N LEU A 115 -1.89 3.95 -21.40
CA LEU A 115 -2.07 5.31 -20.88
C LEU A 115 -1.26 6.36 -21.65
N LEU A 116 -0.13 5.95 -22.27
CA LEU A 116 0.71 6.85 -23.08
C LEU A 116 0.15 7.09 -24.48
N GLU A 117 -0.84 6.31 -24.91
CA GLU A 117 -1.52 6.50 -26.19
C GLU A 117 -2.62 7.56 -26.07
N GLU A 118 -2.92 8.00 -24.86
CA GLU A 118 -3.99 8.94 -24.56
C GLU A 118 -3.40 10.32 -24.20
N ASP A 119 -4.14 11.38 -24.54
CA ASP A 119 -3.76 12.75 -24.16
C ASP A 119 -4.11 12.99 -22.67
N MET A 120 -3.22 12.53 -21.79
CA MET A 120 -3.36 12.70 -20.35
C MET A 120 -2.01 12.84 -19.66
N ARG A 121 -1.99 13.56 -18.55
CA ARG A 121 -0.85 13.58 -17.64
C ARG A 121 -1.02 12.53 -16.54
N ILE A 122 -0.22 11.46 -16.63
CA ILE A 122 -0.22 10.39 -15.60
C ILE A 122 0.24 10.91 -14.25
N ARG A 123 -0.20 10.22 -13.16
CA ARG A 123 0.13 10.55 -11.76
C ARG A 123 -0.11 12.03 -11.44
N SER A 124 -1.26 12.53 -11.81
CA SER A 124 -1.67 13.92 -11.58
C SER A 124 -3.19 14.03 -11.44
N SER A 125 -3.66 15.22 -11.07
CA SER A 125 -5.09 15.55 -11.02
C SER A 125 -5.73 15.76 -12.41
N ASP A 126 -5.05 15.36 -13.48
CA ASP A 126 -5.63 15.36 -14.84
C ASP A 126 -6.92 14.52 -14.84
N PRO A 127 -8.06 15.10 -15.25
CA PRO A 127 -9.34 14.40 -15.24
C PRO A 127 -9.35 13.09 -16.02
N ALA A 128 -8.63 13.02 -17.15
CA ALA A 128 -8.55 11.81 -17.97
C ALA A 128 -7.80 10.70 -17.25
N PHE A 129 -6.73 11.03 -16.52
CA PHE A 129 -6.01 10.06 -15.70
C PHE A 129 -6.86 9.59 -14.51
N ILE A 130 -7.52 10.51 -13.81
CA ILE A 130 -8.41 10.15 -12.69
C ILE A 130 -9.55 9.24 -13.17
N GLU A 131 -10.14 9.51 -14.34
CA GLU A 131 -11.17 8.64 -14.92
C GLU A 131 -10.64 7.24 -15.26
N ALA A 132 -9.41 7.15 -15.76
CA ALA A 132 -8.78 5.85 -16.03
C ALA A 132 -8.56 5.05 -14.73
N VAL A 133 -8.08 5.71 -13.66
CA VAL A 133 -7.94 5.11 -12.32
C VAL A 133 -9.30 4.71 -11.75
N ASP A 134 -10.32 5.53 -11.92
CA ASP A 134 -11.68 5.25 -11.45
C ASP A 134 -12.23 3.92 -12.02
N ARG A 135 -12.09 3.74 -13.35
CA ARG A 135 -12.47 2.48 -14.02
C ARG A 135 -11.66 1.26 -13.51
N TYR A 136 -10.37 1.43 -13.33
CA TYR A 136 -9.51 0.37 -12.78
C TYR A 136 -9.93 0.01 -11.34
N TYR A 137 -10.17 1.03 -10.52
CA TYR A 137 -10.58 0.84 -9.13
C TYR A 137 -11.97 0.22 -9.00
N ASP A 138 -12.89 0.43 -9.95
CA ASP A 138 -14.16 -0.30 -9.96
C ASP A 138 -13.94 -1.82 -9.96
N ARG A 139 -12.96 -2.28 -10.74
CA ARG A 139 -12.64 -3.71 -10.84
C ARG A 139 -11.85 -4.18 -9.63
N LEU A 140 -10.77 -3.48 -9.30
CA LEU A 140 -9.87 -3.90 -8.24
C LEU A 140 -10.50 -3.78 -6.85
N LEU A 141 -11.08 -2.64 -6.52
CA LEU A 141 -11.65 -2.43 -5.19
C LEU A 141 -12.93 -3.24 -4.99
N GLY A 142 -13.70 -3.51 -6.06
CA GLY A 142 -14.81 -4.47 -6.01
C GLY A 142 -14.38 -5.87 -5.57
N LEU A 143 -13.14 -6.27 -5.92
CA LEU A 143 -12.54 -7.53 -5.46
C LEU A 143 -12.00 -7.42 -4.03
N LEU A 144 -11.35 -6.30 -3.67
CA LEU A 144 -10.63 -6.16 -2.39
C LEU A 144 -11.54 -5.85 -1.20
N THR A 145 -12.60 -5.06 -1.40
CA THR A 145 -13.43 -4.55 -0.29
C THR A 145 -14.14 -5.63 0.52
N PRO A 146 -14.56 -6.78 -0.04
CA PRO A 146 -15.11 -7.88 0.76
C PRO A 146 -14.10 -8.50 1.74
N TYR A 147 -12.80 -8.32 1.50
CA TYR A 147 -11.74 -8.89 2.31
C TYR A 147 -11.15 -7.94 3.35
N GLN A 148 -11.75 -6.79 3.56
CA GLN A 148 -11.35 -5.89 4.63
C GLN A 148 -11.62 -6.51 6.01
N VAL A 149 -10.83 -6.13 7.00
CA VAL A 149 -10.89 -6.73 8.35
C VAL A 149 -12.24 -6.49 9.05
N ASP A 150 -12.90 -5.39 8.76
CA ASP A 150 -14.25 -5.09 9.25
C ASP A 150 -15.36 -5.89 8.55
N GLN A 151 -15.04 -6.52 7.42
CA GLN A 151 -15.89 -7.50 6.73
C GLN A 151 -15.52 -8.96 7.08
N GLY A 152 -14.58 -9.16 8.00
CA GLY A 152 -14.09 -10.49 8.39
C GLY A 152 -12.94 -11.02 7.54
N GLY A 153 -12.41 -10.24 6.62
CA GLY A 153 -11.23 -10.54 5.81
C GLY A 153 -9.91 -10.22 6.51
N PRO A 154 -8.78 -10.44 5.85
CA PRO A 154 -7.46 -10.22 6.42
C PRO A 154 -6.90 -8.81 6.21
N ILE A 155 -7.50 -7.95 5.35
CA ILE A 155 -6.92 -6.67 4.96
C ILE A 155 -7.07 -5.65 6.07
N LEU A 156 -5.94 -5.24 6.67
CA LEU A 156 -5.89 -4.25 7.76
C LEU A 156 -5.96 -2.81 7.25
N MET A 157 -5.23 -2.50 6.19
CA MET A 157 -5.13 -1.15 5.63
C MET A 157 -4.68 -1.17 4.16
N MET A 158 -4.92 -0.08 3.45
CA MET A 158 -4.55 0.08 2.04
C MET A 158 -3.79 1.38 1.80
N GLN A 159 -2.82 1.33 0.88
CA GLN A 159 -2.00 2.49 0.52
C GLN A 159 -2.64 3.35 -0.55
N VAL A 160 -2.49 4.66 -0.40
CA VAL A 160 -2.80 5.68 -1.41
C VAL A 160 -1.53 6.04 -2.14
N GLU A 161 -1.47 5.79 -3.45
CA GLU A 161 -0.30 6.05 -4.30
C GLU A 161 0.99 5.35 -3.81
N ASN A 162 2.15 5.70 -4.32
CA ASN A 162 3.43 5.21 -3.82
C ASN A 162 4.54 6.21 -4.07
N GLU A 163 5.25 6.59 -3.01
CA GLU A 163 6.40 7.51 -3.05
C GLU A 163 6.13 8.77 -3.88
N TYR A 164 4.90 9.28 -3.77
CA TYR A 164 4.47 10.40 -4.60
C TYR A 164 5.30 11.66 -4.34
N GLY A 165 5.80 11.84 -3.13
CA GLY A 165 6.64 12.97 -2.76
C GLY A 165 8.00 13.01 -3.46
N SER A 166 8.45 11.89 -4.06
CA SER A 166 9.64 11.84 -4.92
C SER A 166 9.32 12.13 -6.38
N TYR A 167 8.03 12.19 -6.75
CA TYR A 167 7.55 12.43 -8.12
C TYR A 167 6.92 13.80 -8.28
N GLY A 168 6.10 14.24 -7.32
CA GLY A 168 5.34 15.47 -7.39
C GLY A 168 4.77 15.91 -6.05
N GLU A 169 3.97 16.98 -6.10
CA GLU A 169 3.35 17.58 -4.91
C GLU A 169 1.85 17.94 -5.12
N ASP A 170 1.22 17.32 -6.13
CA ASP A 170 -0.19 17.56 -6.45
C ASP A 170 -1.10 16.94 -5.38
N LYS A 171 -1.44 17.71 -4.37
CA LYS A 171 -2.34 17.28 -3.30
C LYS A 171 -3.77 17.00 -3.78
N ALA A 172 -4.21 17.66 -4.85
CA ALA A 172 -5.51 17.40 -5.45
C ALA A 172 -5.56 15.97 -6.03
N TYR A 173 -4.47 15.52 -6.64
CA TYR A 173 -4.32 14.15 -7.09
C TYR A 173 -4.40 13.13 -5.94
N LEU A 174 -3.61 13.33 -4.88
CA LEU A 174 -3.64 12.42 -3.73
C LEU A 174 -5.03 12.34 -3.09
N ARG A 175 -5.72 13.50 -2.98
CA ARG A 175 -7.11 13.52 -2.49
C ARG A 175 -8.04 12.76 -3.42
N ALA A 176 -7.92 12.94 -4.73
CA ALA A 176 -8.74 12.22 -5.71
C ALA A 176 -8.58 10.70 -5.56
N ILE A 177 -7.35 10.19 -5.47
CA ILE A 177 -7.09 8.76 -5.26
C ILE A 177 -7.72 8.27 -3.95
N ARG A 178 -7.47 8.97 -2.83
CA ARG A 178 -8.07 8.63 -1.54
C ARG A 178 -9.61 8.61 -1.61
N ASP A 179 -10.19 9.61 -2.22
CA ASP A 179 -11.65 9.78 -2.26
C ASP A 179 -12.31 8.74 -3.19
N LEU A 180 -11.65 8.37 -4.30
CA LEU A 180 -12.05 7.22 -5.11
C LEU A 180 -12.05 5.92 -4.29
N MET A 181 -10.99 5.67 -3.53
CA MET A 181 -10.92 4.47 -2.69
C MET A 181 -12.07 4.43 -1.67
N LYS A 182 -12.30 5.54 -0.96
CA LYS A 182 -13.42 5.64 0.00
C LYS A 182 -14.78 5.51 -0.68
N GLY A 183 -14.98 6.18 -1.82
CA GLY A 183 -16.21 6.14 -2.59
C GLY A 183 -16.54 4.74 -3.12
N LYS A 184 -15.54 3.89 -3.34
CA LYS A 184 -15.70 2.50 -3.77
C LYS A 184 -15.73 1.48 -2.62
N GLY A 185 -15.93 1.94 -1.40
CA GLY A 185 -16.21 1.08 -0.25
C GLY A 185 -14.99 0.68 0.59
N VAL A 186 -13.84 1.36 0.42
CA VAL A 186 -12.71 1.15 1.32
C VAL A 186 -13.03 1.81 2.66
N THR A 187 -13.13 1.00 3.71
CA THR A 187 -13.45 1.40 5.09
C THR A 187 -12.28 1.20 6.04
N CYS A 188 -11.33 0.32 5.70
CA CYS A 188 -10.11 0.17 6.48
C CYS A 188 -9.23 1.44 6.40
N PRO A 189 -8.34 1.67 7.36
CA PRO A 189 -7.42 2.80 7.34
C PRO A 189 -6.64 2.90 6.03
N LEU A 190 -6.52 4.11 5.51
CA LEU A 190 -5.67 4.45 4.37
C LEU A 190 -4.38 5.10 4.86
N PHE A 191 -3.31 4.92 4.11
CA PHE A 191 -2.00 5.50 4.41
C PHE A 191 -1.23 5.90 3.15
N THR A 192 -0.23 6.76 3.30
CA THR A 192 0.79 7.03 2.28
C THR A 192 2.14 6.48 2.72
N SER A 193 3.04 6.24 1.76
CA SER A 193 4.41 5.81 2.02
C SER A 193 5.38 6.55 1.12
N ASP A 194 6.39 7.18 1.71
CA ASP A 194 7.39 8.00 1.03
C ASP A 194 8.77 7.79 1.64
N GLY A 195 9.82 8.28 0.97
CA GLY A 195 11.12 8.43 1.61
C GLY A 195 10.98 9.27 2.91
N PRO A 196 11.71 8.95 3.98
CA PRO A 196 11.50 9.52 5.31
C PRO A 196 12.00 10.97 5.45
N TRP A 197 12.36 11.61 4.36
CA TRP A 197 12.88 12.99 4.38
C TRP A 197 11.74 14.00 4.36
N ARG A 198 11.93 15.08 5.08
CA ARG A 198 10.92 16.13 5.27
C ARG A 198 10.32 16.66 3.95
N ALA A 199 11.13 16.84 2.91
CA ALA A 199 10.64 17.32 1.62
C ALA A 199 9.69 16.33 0.95
N THR A 200 10.07 15.04 0.90
CA THR A 200 9.24 13.98 0.30
C THR A 200 7.98 13.74 1.11
N LEU A 201 8.08 13.72 2.45
CA LEU A 201 6.93 13.58 3.34
C LEU A 201 5.94 14.74 3.16
N ARG A 202 6.42 15.99 3.06
CA ARG A 202 5.55 17.14 2.80
C ARG A 202 4.85 17.06 1.46
N ALA A 203 5.59 16.68 0.42
CA ALA A 203 5.04 16.61 -0.94
C ALA A 203 4.08 15.43 -1.11
N GLY A 204 4.41 14.25 -0.57
CA GLY A 204 3.72 12.98 -0.85
C GLY A 204 2.61 12.60 0.11
N THR A 205 2.33 13.36 1.18
CA THR A 205 1.37 12.96 2.21
C THR A 205 0.15 13.87 2.30
N LEU A 206 -0.89 13.38 2.96
CA LEU A 206 -2.06 14.16 3.38
C LEU A 206 -2.16 14.19 4.91
N ILE A 207 -1.02 14.41 5.60
CA ILE A 207 -0.94 14.41 7.06
C ILE A 207 -1.87 15.45 7.70
N GLU A 208 -2.07 16.59 7.04
CA GLU A 208 -2.99 17.65 7.50
C GLU A 208 -4.46 17.21 7.51
N GLU A 209 -4.78 16.14 6.78
CA GLU A 209 -6.11 15.56 6.65
C GLU A 209 -6.23 14.22 7.39
N ASP A 210 -5.37 13.99 8.37
CA ASP A 210 -5.33 12.78 9.20
C ASP A 210 -5.13 11.46 8.43
N LEU A 211 -4.50 11.50 7.25
CA LEU A 211 -4.10 10.30 6.55
C LEU A 211 -2.77 9.78 7.11
N PHE A 212 -2.76 8.54 7.57
CA PHE A 212 -1.59 7.93 8.19
C PHE A 212 -0.38 7.91 7.25
N VAL A 213 0.80 8.13 7.81
CA VAL A 213 2.05 8.26 7.05
C VAL A 213 3.03 7.19 7.48
N THR A 214 3.62 6.50 6.50
CA THR A 214 4.69 5.53 6.67
C THR A 214 5.93 5.94 5.88
N GLY A 215 7.07 5.32 6.16
CA GLY A 215 8.32 5.57 5.45
C GLY A 215 8.80 4.35 4.67
N ASN A 216 9.61 4.60 3.62
CA ASN A 216 10.35 3.58 2.88
C ASN A 216 11.84 3.89 3.00
N PHE A 217 12.63 2.94 3.53
CA PHE A 217 14.08 3.06 3.64
C PHE A 217 14.72 1.69 3.88
N GLY A 218 16.01 1.54 3.58
CA GLY A 218 16.71 0.24 3.68
C GLY A 218 17.81 0.22 4.70
N SER A 219 18.08 1.34 5.39
CA SER A 219 19.20 1.46 6.34
C SER A 219 18.97 2.60 7.32
N LYS A 220 19.84 2.74 8.33
CA LYS A 220 19.84 3.84 9.31
C LYS A 220 18.46 4.03 9.97
N ALA A 221 17.84 2.93 10.39
CA ALA A 221 16.46 2.94 10.90
C ALA A 221 16.21 3.98 12.00
N ALA A 222 17.10 4.08 12.98
CA ALA A 222 16.98 5.06 14.06
C ALA A 222 16.95 6.51 13.55
N TYR A 223 17.81 6.85 12.59
CA TYR A 223 17.85 8.18 11.99
C TYR A 223 16.57 8.46 11.19
N ASN A 224 16.15 7.52 10.34
CA ASN A 224 14.97 7.70 9.48
C ASN A 224 13.68 7.78 10.29
N PHE A 225 13.53 6.96 11.32
CA PHE A 225 12.40 7.10 12.25
C PHE A 225 12.45 8.41 13.05
N GLY A 226 13.65 8.90 13.39
CA GLY A 226 13.80 10.22 13.98
C GLY A 226 13.27 11.34 13.08
N GLN A 227 13.59 11.30 11.78
CA GLN A 227 13.07 12.27 10.79
C GLN A 227 11.54 12.19 10.66
N MET A 228 10.97 10.99 10.63
CA MET A 228 9.52 10.80 10.59
C MET A 228 8.86 11.33 11.87
N LYS A 229 9.46 11.07 13.04
CA LYS A 229 8.93 11.57 14.31
C LYS A 229 8.93 13.09 14.37
N GLU A 230 10.01 13.74 13.98
CA GLU A 230 10.08 15.20 13.89
C GLU A 230 8.99 15.75 12.98
N PHE A 231 8.76 15.11 11.83
CA PHE A 231 7.70 15.48 10.92
C PHE A 231 6.30 15.31 11.55
N PHE A 232 6.06 14.22 12.28
CA PHE A 232 4.79 14.02 12.99
C PHE A 232 4.58 15.05 14.07
N ASP A 233 5.63 15.39 14.83
CA ASP A 233 5.58 16.40 15.90
C ASP A 233 5.20 17.80 15.35
N GLU A 234 5.64 18.17 14.14
CA GLU A 234 5.26 19.42 13.46
C GLU A 234 3.73 19.55 13.23
N TYR A 235 3.07 18.41 13.01
CA TYR A 235 1.63 18.34 12.78
C TYR A 235 0.84 17.88 14.01
N GLY A 236 1.50 17.77 15.17
CA GLY A 236 0.86 17.33 16.42
C GLY A 236 0.37 15.88 16.40
N LYS A 237 0.93 15.03 15.51
CA LYS A 237 0.55 13.62 15.41
C LYS A 237 1.35 12.77 16.40
N LYS A 238 0.65 11.84 17.05
CA LYS A 238 1.24 10.86 17.97
C LYS A 238 1.06 9.44 17.42
N TRP A 239 1.25 9.28 16.13
CA TRP A 239 1.10 8.00 15.45
C TRP A 239 2.29 7.07 15.70
N PRO A 240 2.08 5.75 15.59
CA PRO A 240 3.18 4.80 15.57
C PRO A 240 4.09 5.04 14.36
N LEU A 241 5.37 4.79 14.54
CA LEU A 241 6.34 4.83 13.46
C LEU A 241 6.30 3.49 12.71
N MET A 242 6.21 3.55 11.39
CA MET A 242 6.16 2.36 10.54
C MET A 242 7.01 2.56 9.29
N CYS A 243 7.86 1.57 9.01
CA CYS A 243 8.55 1.42 7.74
C CYS A 243 7.75 0.41 6.89
N MET A 244 7.24 0.86 5.73
CA MET A 244 6.49 -0.01 4.81
C MET A 244 7.40 -0.86 3.95
N GLU A 245 8.55 -0.33 3.57
CA GLU A 245 9.59 -1.06 2.86
C GLU A 245 10.91 -0.90 3.60
N PHE A 246 11.42 -2.00 4.14
CA PHE A 246 12.78 -2.06 4.66
C PHE A 246 13.61 -2.95 3.74
N TRP A 247 14.51 -2.33 2.97
CA TRP A 247 15.22 -3.04 1.89
C TRP A 247 16.47 -3.79 2.38
N ASP A 248 16.82 -3.70 3.66
CA ASP A 248 18.02 -4.32 4.28
C ASP A 248 19.30 -3.99 3.50
N GLY A 249 19.49 -2.70 3.22
CA GLY A 249 20.62 -2.14 2.48
C GLY A 249 20.18 -1.37 1.24
N TRP A 250 20.94 -1.52 0.16
CA TRP A 250 20.71 -0.80 -1.09
C TRP A 250 20.95 -1.69 -2.30
N PHE A 251 20.67 -1.19 -3.50
CA PHE A 251 20.96 -1.91 -4.74
C PHE A 251 22.43 -2.26 -4.89
N THR A 252 22.71 -3.47 -5.36
CA THR A 252 23.99 -3.78 -5.98
C THR A 252 23.93 -3.38 -7.45
N ARG A 253 24.63 -2.31 -7.82
CA ARG A 253 24.65 -1.85 -9.21
C ARG A 253 25.51 -2.78 -10.06
N TRP A 254 25.30 -2.72 -11.38
CA TRP A 254 26.16 -3.45 -12.31
C TRP A 254 27.65 -3.13 -12.06
N LYS A 255 28.47 -4.18 -11.91
CA LYS A 255 29.90 -4.11 -11.64
C LYS A 255 30.32 -3.69 -10.21
N GLU A 256 29.40 -3.52 -9.29
CA GLU A 256 29.75 -3.36 -7.88
C GLU A 256 30.18 -4.71 -7.29
N PRO A 257 31.36 -4.82 -6.67
CA PRO A 257 31.90 -6.08 -6.19
C PRO A 257 31.30 -6.55 -4.86
N VAL A 258 30.59 -5.70 -4.16
CA VAL A 258 30.09 -5.94 -2.80
C VAL A 258 28.60 -5.67 -2.72
N ILE A 259 27.86 -6.63 -2.16
CA ILE A 259 26.45 -6.46 -1.78
C ILE A 259 26.42 -5.61 -0.52
N GLN A 260 25.71 -4.47 -0.58
CA GLN A 260 25.51 -3.59 0.57
C GLN A 260 24.28 -4.07 1.35
N ARG A 261 24.52 -4.41 2.60
CA ARG A 261 23.46 -4.77 3.57
C ARG A 261 23.60 -3.91 4.82
N GLU A 262 22.52 -3.77 5.57
CA GLU A 262 22.51 -3.09 6.86
C GLU A 262 22.95 -4.04 7.98
#